data_9085456cb95bf67c336141ab81490690
#
_entry.id   9085456cb95bf67c336141ab81490690
#
_cell.length_a   1.000
_cell.length_b   1.000
_cell.length_c   1.000
_cell.angle_alpha   90.00
_cell.angle_beta   90.00
_cell.angle_gamma   90.00
#
_symmetry.space_group_name_H-M   'P 1'
#
loop_
_entity.id
_entity.type
_entity.pdbx_description
1 polymer ?
#
loop_
_entity_poly.entity_id
_entity_poly.type
_entity_poly.pdbx_seq_one_letter_code
_entity_poly.pdbx_strand_id
1 'polypeptide(L)'
;MFHEFEFERMKRLPNYVFAEVNNIKMEARRAGIDVIDFSMGNPDGPAPQHITDKLIEASAKPKNHGYSASAGIFKLRLAISNWYKRKYDVDFLDPNKHVCATMGSKEGYVHLVQAIVNVGDVAVVPDPTYPIHSYAFMLNGAAVHKFELSFDEEFKVDEDLFFERLQKTIDESIPKVKFVVVNFPHNPTCATVKPEFYTRLVEMAKRERFYIISDIAYADITFDGYKTPSIF
;
A
#
# COMPACT_ATOMS: atom_id res chain seq x y z
N MET A 1 14.52 -31.87 -23.27
CA MET A 1 14.61 -30.43 -23.60
C MET A 1 13.38 -29.80 -23.02
N PHE A 2 13.51 -29.12 -21.86
CA PHE A 2 12.39 -28.37 -21.28
C PHE A 2 12.24 -27.12 -22.14
N HIS A 3 11.08 -26.92 -22.78
CA HIS A 3 10.73 -25.65 -23.38
C HIS A 3 10.66 -24.61 -22.25
N GLU A 4 11.40 -23.53 -22.37
CA GLU A 4 11.23 -22.37 -21.52
C GLU A 4 9.82 -21.83 -21.77
N PHE A 5 8.93 -22.03 -20.81
CA PHE A 5 7.60 -21.45 -20.87
C PHE A 5 7.71 -19.97 -20.52
N GLU A 6 7.45 -19.12 -21.47
CA GLU A 6 7.33 -17.68 -21.26
C GLU A 6 5.88 -17.33 -20.94
N PHE A 7 5.69 -16.64 -19.84
CA PHE A 7 4.37 -16.19 -19.42
C PHE A 7 4.18 -14.71 -19.79
N GLU A 8 3.34 -14.43 -20.78
CA GLU A 8 3.11 -13.09 -21.31
C GLU A 8 2.69 -12.06 -20.23
N ARG A 9 1.96 -12.52 -19.21
CA ARG A 9 1.56 -11.67 -18.10
C ARG A 9 2.77 -11.18 -17.30
N MET A 10 3.81 -11.98 -17.15
CA MET A 10 5.02 -11.62 -16.42
C MET A 10 5.90 -10.65 -17.20
N LYS A 11 5.88 -10.70 -18.53
CA LYS A 11 6.61 -9.78 -19.40
C LYS A 11 6.11 -8.33 -19.31
N ARG A 12 4.88 -8.13 -18.81
CA ARG A 12 4.30 -6.79 -18.62
C ARG A 12 4.82 -6.07 -17.39
N LEU A 13 5.45 -6.78 -16.46
CA LEU A 13 6.01 -6.20 -15.27
C LEU A 13 7.35 -5.53 -15.58
N PRO A 14 7.58 -4.30 -15.14
CA PRO A 14 8.91 -3.70 -15.14
C PRO A 14 9.89 -4.52 -14.30
N ASN A 15 11.18 -4.38 -14.56
CA ASN A 15 12.20 -4.97 -13.72
C ASN A 15 12.01 -4.54 -12.25
N TYR A 16 12.20 -5.50 -11.35
CA TYR A 16 12.04 -5.21 -9.91
C TYR A 16 13.31 -4.52 -9.40
N VAL A 17 13.24 -3.20 -9.22
CA VAL A 17 14.37 -2.33 -8.89
C VAL A 17 15.18 -2.84 -7.68
N PHE A 18 14.49 -3.36 -6.64
CA PHE A 18 15.19 -3.88 -5.46
C PHE A 18 16.04 -5.12 -5.77
N ALA A 19 15.68 -5.93 -6.76
CA ALA A 19 16.50 -7.06 -7.18
C ALA A 19 17.78 -6.57 -7.89
N GLU A 20 17.67 -5.57 -8.76
CA GLU A 20 18.83 -4.97 -9.44
C GLU A 20 19.79 -4.32 -8.44
N VAL A 21 19.27 -3.48 -7.54
CA VAL A 21 20.07 -2.84 -6.49
C VAL A 21 20.76 -3.89 -5.61
N ASN A 22 20.05 -4.96 -5.24
CA ASN A 22 20.64 -6.03 -4.45
C ASN A 22 21.77 -6.76 -5.20
N ASN A 23 21.61 -7.01 -6.50
CA ASN A 23 22.66 -7.62 -7.33
C ASN A 23 23.91 -6.74 -7.40
N ILE A 24 23.75 -5.44 -7.70
CA ILE A 24 24.86 -4.46 -7.74
C ILE A 24 25.59 -4.43 -6.38
N LYS A 25 24.84 -4.37 -5.29
CA LYS A 25 25.40 -4.39 -3.93
C LYS A 25 26.20 -5.65 -3.64
N MET A 26 25.68 -6.81 -4.05
CA MET A 26 26.35 -8.10 -3.83
C MET A 26 27.60 -8.22 -4.68
N GLU A 27 27.60 -7.73 -5.91
CA GLU A 27 28.78 -7.69 -6.79
C GLU A 27 29.87 -6.79 -6.20
N ALA A 28 29.51 -5.59 -5.75
CA ALA A 28 30.45 -4.67 -5.11
C ALA A 28 31.09 -5.27 -3.84
N ARG A 29 30.30 -5.94 -2.99
CA ARG A 29 30.82 -6.65 -1.81
C ARG A 29 31.76 -7.80 -2.17
N ARG A 30 31.44 -8.57 -3.22
CA ARG A 30 32.33 -9.64 -3.72
C ARG A 30 33.65 -9.09 -4.27
N ALA A 31 33.64 -7.89 -4.82
CA ALA A 31 34.83 -7.17 -5.26
C ALA A 31 35.65 -6.53 -4.11
N GLY A 32 35.24 -6.73 -2.86
CA GLY A 32 35.92 -6.20 -1.68
C GLY A 32 35.64 -4.72 -1.39
N ILE A 33 34.61 -4.14 -2.03
CA ILE A 33 34.19 -2.75 -1.77
C ILE A 33 33.41 -2.69 -0.47
N ASP A 34 33.76 -1.75 0.41
CA ASP A 34 32.98 -1.43 1.61
C ASP A 34 31.72 -0.68 1.21
N VAL A 35 30.59 -1.38 1.21
CA VAL A 35 29.31 -0.85 0.76
C VAL A 35 28.48 -0.36 1.93
N ILE A 36 28.23 0.94 1.98
CA ILE A 36 27.24 1.55 2.88
C ILE A 36 25.87 1.43 2.23
N ASP A 37 24.97 0.66 2.87
CA ASP A 37 23.68 0.26 2.29
C ASP A 37 22.52 1.11 2.81
N PHE A 38 22.00 1.99 1.97
CA PHE A 38 20.78 2.77 2.19
C PHE A 38 19.63 2.36 1.26
N SER A 39 19.71 1.17 0.65
CA SER A 39 18.77 0.77 -0.39
C SER A 39 17.39 0.34 0.12
N MET A 40 17.27 -0.05 1.38
CA MET A 40 16.02 -0.55 1.93
C MET A 40 15.78 -0.04 3.35
N GLY A 41 14.66 0.66 3.53
CA GLY A 41 14.20 1.14 4.83
C GLY A 41 13.50 0.04 5.63
N ASN A 42 14.26 -0.86 6.25
CA ASN A 42 13.71 -1.82 7.21
C ASN A 42 13.71 -1.21 8.62
N PRO A 43 12.69 -1.52 9.46
CA PRO A 43 12.79 -1.25 10.88
C PRO A 43 14.06 -1.87 11.46
N ASP A 44 14.81 -1.10 12.21
CA ASP A 44 16.09 -1.51 12.83
C ASP A 44 15.92 -2.12 14.22
N GLY A 45 14.77 -1.91 14.84
CA GLY A 45 14.42 -2.44 16.15
C GLY A 45 13.65 -3.77 16.10
N PRO A 46 13.75 -4.59 17.15
CA PRO A 46 12.96 -5.82 17.27
C PRO A 46 11.49 -5.51 17.53
N ALA A 47 10.60 -6.49 17.26
CA ALA A 47 9.23 -6.41 17.72
C ALA A 47 9.20 -6.31 19.27
N PRO A 48 8.25 -5.52 19.83
CA PRO A 48 8.11 -5.41 21.28
C PRO A 48 7.98 -6.77 21.97
N GLN A 49 8.67 -6.95 23.10
CA GLN A 49 8.79 -8.26 23.79
C GLN A 49 7.43 -8.89 24.09
N HIS A 50 6.44 -8.10 24.53
CA HIS A 50 5.10 -8.62 24.85
C HIS A 50 4.36 -9.21 23.63
N ILE A 51 4.71 -8.78 22.39
CA ILE A 51 4.16 -9.36 21.14
C ILE A 51 4.79 -10.72 20.88
N THR A 52 6.12 -10.81 21.01
CA THR A 52 6.87 -12.07 20.86
C THR A 52 6.46 -13.11 21.90
N ASP A 53 6.34 -12.71 23.16
CA ASP A 53 5.89 -13.59 24.25
C ASP A 53 4.48 -14.12 23.97
N LYS A 54 3.59 -13.28 23.46
CA LYS A 54 2.23 -13.68 23.11
C LYS A 54 2.17 -14.64 21.92
N LEU A 55 3.06 -14.46 20.95
CA LEU A 55 3.22 -15.39 19.82
C LEU A 55 3.70 -16.76 20.32
N ILE A 56 4.71 -16.80 21.18
CA ILE A 56 5.24 -18.05 21.78
C ILE A 56 4.13 -18.75 22.57
N GLU A 57 3.43 -18.03 23.45
CA GLU A 57 2.30 -18.57 24.21
C GLU A 57 1.21 -19.15 23.30
N ALA A 58 0.89 -18.44 22.22
CA ALA A 58 -0.16 -18.88 21.31
C ALA A 58 0.26 -20.09 20.48
N SER A 59 1.51 -20.14 20.02
CA SER A 59 2.04 -21.23 19.22
C SER A 59 2.19 -22.54 20.02
N ALA A 60 2.38 -22.45 21.34
CA ALA A 60 2.45 -23.62 22.20
C ALA A 60 1.09 -24.33 22.44
N LYS A 61 -0.02 -23.72 22.01
CA LYS A 61 -1.38 -24.26 22.22
C LYS A 61 -1.82 -25.11 21.03
N PRO A 62 -1.96 -26.44 21.13
CA PRO A 62 -2.34 -27.32 20.00
C PRO A 62 -3.62 -26.92 19.30
N LYS A 63 -4.58 -26.34 20.01
CA LYS A 63 -5.84 -25.84 19.43
C LYS A 63 -5.67 -24.73 18.39
N ASN A 64 -4.51 -24.08 18.36
CA ASN A 64 -4.19 -23.01 17.41
C ASN A 64 -3.49 -23.54 16.14
N HIS A 65 -3.28 -24.87 16.01
CA HIS A 65 -2.58 -25.46 14.87
C HIS A 65 -3.51 -25.87 13.72
N GLY A 66 -4.80 -25.62 13.85
CA GLY A 66 -5.79 -25.89 12.79
C GLY A 66 -5.77 -24.85 11.66
N TYR A 67 -6.67 -25.02 10.71
CA TYR A 67 -6.88 -24.04 9.64
C TYR A 67 -7.26 -22.67 10.20
N SER A 68 -6.71 -21.62 9.59
CA SER A 68 -7.10 -20.25 9.91
C SER A 68 -8.51 -19.93 9.41
N ALA A 69 -9.23 -19.05 10.10
CA ALA A 69 -10.46 -18.49 9.60
C ALA A 69 -10.17 -17.58 8.39
N SER A 70 -10.90 -17.74 7.28
CA SER A 70 -10.63 -17.03 6.00
C SER A 70 -10.60 -15.51 6.11
N ALA A 71 -11.46 -14.91 6.96
CA ALA A 71 -11.46 -13.49 7.22
C ALA A 71 -10.54 -13.06 8.39
N GLY A 72 -9.79 -14.01 8.97
CA GLY A 72 -9.04 -13.81 10.19
C GLY A 72 -9.86 -14.04 11.46
N ILE A 73 -9.19 -14.27 12.59
CA ILE A 73 -9.88 -14.50 13.88
C ILE A 73 -10.64 -13.27 14.34
N PHE A 74 -11.84 -13.48 14.90
CA PHE A 74 -12.73 -12.39 15.32
C PHE A 74 -12.05 -11.37 16.25
N LYS A 75 -11.25 -11.85 17.20
CA LYS A 75 -10.55 -10.95 18.15
C LYS A 75 -9.58 -10.00 17.48
N LEU A 76 -8.89 -10.42 16.40
CA LEU A 76 -8.02 -9.54 15.61
C LEU A 76 -8.85 -8.50 14.86
N ARG A 77 -9.94 -8.94 14.21
CA ARG A 77 -10.83 -8.03 13.47
C ARG A 77 -11.48 -6.99 14.40
N LEU A 78 -11.91 -7.42 15.58
CA LEU A 78 -12.41 -6.51 16.62
C LEU A 78 -11.34 -5.54 17.12
N ALA A 79 -10.09 -6.01 17.29
CA ALA A 79 -8.98 -5.16 17.70
C ALA A 79 -8.68 -4.08 16.64
N ILE A 80 -8.79 -4.41 15.35
CA ILE A 80 -8.65 -3.46 14.24
C ILE A 80 -9.77 -2.40 14.29
N SER A 81 -11.03 -2.81 14.44
CA SER A 81 -12.16 -1.87 14.58
C SER A 81 -11.97 -0.93 15.78
N ASN A 82 -11.54 -1.48 16.91
CA ASN A 82 -11.26 -0.70 18.12
C ASN A 82 -10.06 0.24 17.96
N TRP A 83 -9.06 -0.14 17.15
CA TRP A 83 -7.92 0.73 16.83
C TRP A 83 -8.37 1.94 16.02
N TYR A 84 -9.19 1.76 15.00
CA TYR A 84 -9.79 2.84 14.22
C TYR A 84 -10.63 3.78 15.09
N LYS A 85 -11.44 3.22 15.98
CA LYS A 85 -12.24 4.02 16.93
C LYS A 85 -11.35 4.88 17.84
N ARG A 86 -10.29 4.30 18.41
CA ARG A 86 -9.39 5.05 19.32
C ARG A 86 -8.55 6.11 18.59
N LYS A 87 -8.08 5.79 17.37
CA LYS A 87 -7.13 6.64 16.66
C LYS A 87 -7.81 7.72 15.83
N TYR A 88 -8.95 7.40 15.23
CA TYR A 88 -9.61 8.25 14.23
C TYR A 88 -11.07 8.57 14.56
N ASP A 89 -11.57 8.13 15.71
CA ASP A 89 -12.99 8.26 16.12
C ASP A 89 -13.98 7.61 15.13
N VAL A 90 -13.53 6.57 14.43
CA VAL A 90 -14.33 5.80 13.46
C VAL A 90 -14.99 4.64 14.19
N ASP A 91 -16.29 4.69 14.43
CA ASP A 91 -17.04 3.71 15.24
C ASP A 91 -17.98 2.81 14.44
N PHE A 92 -18.17 3.04 13.15
CA PHE A 92 -19.07 2.27 12.30
C PHE A 92 -18.47 0.96 11.75
N LEU A 93 -17.19 0.67 12.00
CA LEU A 93 -16.53 -0.53 11.47
C LEU A 93 -16.97 -1.80 12.21
N ASP A 94 -17.94 -2.52 11.64
CA ASP A 94 -18.34 -3.85 12.12
C ASP A 94 -17.24 -4.87 11.79
N PRO A 95 -16.63 -5.54 12.78
CA PRO A 95 -15.58 -6.52 12.57
C PRO A 95 -15.99 -7.72 11.71
N ASN A 96 -17.29 -7.98 11.55
CA ASN A 96 -17.79 -9.09 10.72
C ASN A 96 -18.06 -8.71 9.28
N LYS A 97 -18.20 -7.42 8.98
CA LYS A 97 -18.58 -6.93 7.64
C LYS A 97 -17.50 -6.12 6.97
N HIS A 98 -16.73 -5.34 7.76
CA HIS A 98 -15.86 -4.30 7.23
C HIS A 98 -14.37 -4.62 7.43
N VAL A 99 -14.03 -5.73 8.11
CA VAL A 99 -12.65 -6.06 8.45
C VAL A 99 -12.28 -7.47 8.01
N CYS A 100 -11.19 -7.57 7.28
CA CYS A 100 -10.55 -8.83 6.89
C CYS A 100 -9.07 -8.75 7.28
N ALA A 101 -8.57 -9.78 7.96
CA ALA A 101 -7.15 -9.91 8.27
C ALA A 101 -6.42 -10.61 7.11
N THR A 102 -5.23 -10.13 6.79
CA THR A 102 -4.38 -10.69 5.74
C THR A 102 -2.96 -10.92 6.25
N MET A 103 -2.16 -11.70 5.56
CA MET A 103 -0.75 -11.93 5.89
C MET A 103 0.11 -10.81 5.33
N GLY A 104 -0.06 -9.62 5.92
CA GLY A 104 0.54 -8.37 5.48
C GLY A 104 -0.35 -7.59 4.51
N SER A 105 -0.17 -6.25 4.50
CA SER A 105 -0.95 -5.33 3.66
C SER A 105 -0.74 -5.57 2.16
N LYS A 106 0.46 -5.96 1.77
CA LYS A 106 0.80 -6.27 0.37
C LYS A 106 -0.04 -7.41 -0.20
N GLU A 107 -0.20 -8.50 0.55
CA GLU A 107 -1.05 -9.62 0.15
C GLU A 107 -2.52 -9.19 0.08
N GLY A 108 -2.99 -8.49 1.13
CA GLY A 108 -4.34 -7.97 1.17
C GLY A 108 -4.67 -7.04 0.01
N TYR A 109 -3.72 -6.15 -0.34
CA TYR A 109 -3.85 -5.24 -1.47
C TYR A 109 -3.99 -6.00 -2.80
N VAL A 110 -3.11 -6.99 -3.04
CA VAL A 110 -3.15 -7.78 -4.28
C VAL A 110 -4.46 -8.56 -4.40
N HIS A 111 -4.91 -9.20 -3.33
CA HIS A 111 -6.17 -9.95 -3.34
C HIS A 111 -7.39 -9.03 -3.47
N LEU A 112 -7.36 -7.84 -2.86
CA LEU A 112 -8.40 -6.83 -3.07
C LEU A 112 -8.50 -6.46 -4.56
N VAL A 113 -7.38 -6.07 -5.16
CA VAL A 113 -7.32 -5.70 -6.58
C VAL A 113 -7.81 -6.86 -7.45
N GLN A 114 -7.37 -8.09 -7.18
CA GLN A 114 -7.82 -9.28 -7.91
C GLN A 114 -9.34 -9.51 -7.81
N ALA A 115 -9.94 -9.18 -6.68
CA ALA A 115 -11.37 -9.37 -6.45
C ALA A 115 -12.26 -8.32 -7.13
N ILE A 116 -11.75 -7.07 -7.31
CA ILE A 116 -12.60 -5.94 -7.73
C ILE A 116 -12.27 -5.39 -9.12
N VAL A 117 -11.13 -5.75 -9.70
CA VAL A 117 -10.63 -5.21 -10.97
C VAL A 117 -10.96 -6.15 -12.12
N ASN A 118 -11.44 -5.60 -13.21
CA ASN A 118 -11.64 -6.31 -14.48
C ASN A 118 -10.55 -5.94 -15.48
N VAL A 119 -10.34 -6.81 -16.47
CA VAL A 119 -9.49 -6.52 -17.62
C VAL A 119 -10.01 -5.26 -18.34
N GLY A 120 -9.12 -4.30 -18.58
CA GLY A 120 -9.46 -3.04 -19.23
C GLY A 120 -9.93 -1.93 -18.27
N ASP A 121 -10.11 -2.19 -16.99
CA ASP A 121 -10.29 -1.12 -16.00
C ASP A 121 -9.06 -0.22 -15.95
N VAL A 122 -9.24 1.02 -15.51
CA VAL A 122 -8.16 2.00 -15.37
C VAL A 122 -7.97 2.38 -13.92
N ALA A 123 -6.73 2.28 -13.45
CA ALA A 123 -6.29 2.80 -12.16
C ALA A 123 -5.34 3.98 -12.33
N VAL A 124 -5.39 4.92 -11.41
CA VAL A 124 -4.45 6.04 -11.32
C VAL A 124 -3.64 5.90 -10.04
N VAL A 125 -2.33 6.05 -10.15
CA VAL A 125 -1.41 6.05 -9.01
C VAL A 125 -0.46 7.25 -9.11
N PRO A 126 -0.04 7.85 -7.99
CA PRO A 126 1.02 8.86 -7.99
C PRO A 126 2.36 8.25 -8.43
N ASP A 127 3.27 9.08 -8.93
CA ASP A 127 4.64 8.70 -9.27
C ASP A 127 5.65 9.65 -8.58
N PRO A 128 6.63 9.12 -7.82
CA PRO A 128 6.90 7.72 -7.56
C PRO A 128 5.80 7.04 -6.72
N THR A 129 5.76 5.70 -6.73
CA THR A 129 4.85 4.91 -5.89
C THR A 129 5.49 3.59 -5.48
N TYR A 130 5.00 2.99 -4.41
CA TYR A 130 5.39 1.64 -4.05
C TYR A 130 4.97 0.67 -5.17
N PRO A 131 5.89 -0.15 -5.72
CA PRO A 131 5.64 -0.90 -6.96
C PRO A 131 4.36 -1.73 -6.99
N ILE A 132 3.96 -2.30 -5.85
CA ILE A 132 2.76 -3.14 -5.79
C ILE A 132 1.48 -2.38 -6.13
N HIS A 133 1.44 -1.05 -5.89
CA HIS A 133 0.29 -0.21 -6.21
C HIS A 133 -0.02 -0.20 -7.72
N SER A 134 1.00 -0.33 -8.55
CA SER A 134 0.85 -0.47 -10.00
C SER A 134 0.79 -1.93 -10.45
N TYR A 135 1.67 -2.79 -9.91
CA TYR A 135 1.84 -4.15 -10.39
C TYR A 135 0.60 -5.03 -10.18
N ALA A 136 -0.13 -4.83 -9.08
CA ALA A 136 -1.37 -5.57 -8.84
C ALA A 136 -2.40 -5.32 -9.94
N PHE A 137 -2.56 -4.09 -10.40
CA PHE A 137 -3.45 -3.75 -11.51
C PHE A 137 -2.97 -4.34 -12.83
N MET A 138 -1.69 -4.15 -13.16
CA MET A 138 -1.10 -4.69 -14.39
C MET A 138 -1.24 -6.22 -14.49
N LEU A 139 -1.02 -6.93 -13.39
CA LEU A 139 -1.18 -8.39 -13.33
C LEU A 139 -2.63 -8.83 -13.55
N ASN A 140 -3.60 -7.99 -13.20
CA ASN A 140 -5.01 -8.26 -13.43
C ASN A 140 -5.54 -7.71 -14.75
N GLY A 141 -4.67 -7.17 -15.61
CA GLY A 141 -5.02 -6.71 -16.96
C GLY A 141 -5.68 -5.34 -17.01
N ALA A 142 -5.56 -4.55 -15.94
CA ALA A 142 -5.96 -3.15 -15.92
C ALA A 142 -4.84 -2.25 -16.49
N ALA A 143 -5.22 -1.10 -17.03
CA ALA A 143 -4.30 -0.03 -17.34
C ALA A 143 -3.96 0.77 -16.08
N VAL A 144 -2.72 1.28 -16.03
CA VAL A 144 -2.28 2.14 -14.93
C VAL A 144 -1.78 3.47 -15.50
N HIS A 145 -2.47 4.54 -15.17
CA HIS A 145 -2.01 5.90 -15.43
C HIS A 145 -1.27 6.43 -14.20
N LYS A 146 -0.25 7.22 -14.46
CA LYS A 146 0.56 7.83 -13.42
C LYS A 146 0.60 9.34 -13.61
N PHE A 147 0.67 10.07 -12.50
CA PHE A 147 0.99 11.49 -12.50
C PHE A 147 2.07 11.77 -11.44
N GLU A 148 2.95 12.69 -11.74
CA GLU A 148 4.08 13.03 -10.89
C GLU A 148 3.63 13.75 -9.62
N LEU A 149 4.13 13.30 -8.46
CA LEU A 149 4.00 14.04 -7.20
C LEU A 149 4.93 15.24 -7.19
N SER A 150 4.45 16.33 -6.61
CA SER A 150 5.26 17.49 -6.28
C SER A 150 5.19 17.76 -4.79
N PHE A 151 6.23 18.37 -4.27
CA PHE A 151 6.43 18.58 -2.85
C PHE A 151 6.76 20.05 -2.60
N ASP A 152 6.32 20.57 -1.47
CA ASP A 152 6.73 21.86 -0.96
C ASP A 152 8.15 21.80 -0.35
N GLU A 153 8.62 22.94 0.19
CA GLU A 153 9.95 23.06 0.81
C GLU A 153 10.11 22.21 2.08
N GLU A 154 9.00 21.78 2.69
CA GLU A 154 8.96 20.91 3.86
C GLU A 154 8.75 19.41 3.49
N PHE A 155 8.86 19.04 2.21
CA PHE A 155 8.60 17.69 1.69
C PHE A 155 7.18 17.18 1.93
N LYS A 156 6.21 18.09 2.12
CA LYS A 156 4.80 17.75 2.08
C LYS A 156 4.31 17.77 0.64
N VAL A 157 3.25 17.01 0.38
CA VAL A 157 2.63 17.00 -0.95
C VAL A 157 2.07 18.38 -1.27
N ASP A 158 2.41 18.89 -2.45
CA ASP A 158 1.67 20.01 -3.05
C ASP A 158 0.28 19.52 -3.44
N GLU A 159 -0.69 19.73 -2.53
CA GLU A 159 -2.03 19.17 -2.67
C GLU A 159 -2.79 19.80 -3.83
N ASP A 160 -2.58 21.07 -4.14
CA ASP A 160 -3.28 21.72 -5.25
C ASP A 160 -2.82 21.17 -6.58
N LEU A 161 -1.51 21.02 -6.76
CA LEU A 161 -0.94 20.42 -7.95
C LEU A 161 -1.28 18.92 -8.07
N PHE A 162 -1.39 18.21 -6.93
CA PHE A 162 -1.88 16.84 -6.90
C PHE A 162 -3.27 16.74 -7.52
N PHE A 163 -4.22 17.56 -7.06
CA PHE A 163 -5.59 17.51 -7.53
C PHE A 163 -5.75 18.02 -8.98
N GLU A 164 -4.97 19.01 -9.39
CA GLU A 164 -4.91 19.47 -10.76
C GLU A 164 -4.49 18.34 -11.72
N ARG A 165 -3.38 17.68 -11.39
CA ARG A 165 -2.82 16.57 -12.19
C ARG A 165 -3.74 15.34 -12.20
N LEU A 166 -4.32 15.02 -11.05
CA LEU A 166 -5.30 13.94 -10.95
C LEU A 166 -6.52 14.22 -11.83
N GLN A 167 -7.09 15.46 -11.79
CA GLN A 167 -8.21 15.83 -12.64
C GLN A 167 -7.85 15.73 -14.11
N LYS A 168 -6.70 16.27 -14.51
CA LYS A 168 -6.21 16.17 -15.88
C LYS A 168 -6.11 14.71 -16.34
N THR A 169 -5.54 13.84 -15.48
CA THR A 169 -5.42 12.41 -15.80
C THR A 169 -6.78 11.74 -15.95
N ILE A 170 -7.77 12.13 -15.15
CA ILE A 170 -9.13 11.62 -15.24
C ILE A 170 -9.81 12.09 -16.54
N ASP A 171 -9.65 13.34 -16.89
CA ASP A 171 -10.28 13.95 -18.09
C ASP A 171 -9.72 13.36 -19.38
N GLU A 172 -8.41 13.05 -19.40
CA GLU A 172 -7.71 12.48 -20.55
C GLU A 172 -7.86 10.94 -20.65
N SER A 173 -8.41 10.27 -19.62
CA SER A 173 -8.49 8.80 -19.57
C SER A 173 -9.63 8.21 -20.38
N ILE A 174 -9.30 7.29 -21.27
CA ILE A 174 -10.25 6.43 -22.00
C ILE A 174 -9.76 4.98 -21.90
N PRO A 175 -10.49 4.05 -21.26
CA PRO A 175 -11.75 4.22 -20.52
C PRO A 175 -11.62 5.11 -19.28
N LYS A 176 -12.76 5.47 -18.68
CA LYS A 176 -12.80 6.28 -17.46
C LYS A 176 -12.04 5.63 -16.31
N VAL A 177 -11.38 6.45 -15.50
CA VAL A 177 -10.71 6.04 -14.26
C VAL A 177 -11.72 5.39 -13.32
N LYS A 178 -11.39 4.23 -12.81
CA LYS A 178 -12.23 3.48 -11.86
C LYS A 178 -11.61 3.39 -10.47
N PHE A 179 -10.29 3.47 -10.38
CA PHE A 179 -9.56 3.38 -9.10
C PHE A 179 -8.50 4.46 -9.02
N VAL A 180 -8.39 5.07 -7.84
CA VAL A 180 -7.28 5.94 -7.46
C VAL A 180 -6.63 5.37 -6.21
N VAL A 181 -5.33 5.18 -6.24
CA VAL A 181 -4.56 4.66 -5.11
C VAL A 181 -3.75 5.77 -4.48
N VAL A 182 -3.82 5.90 -3.17
CA VAL A 182 -3.01 6.83 -2.39
C VAL A 182 -2.33 6.11 -1.24
N ASN A 183 -1.14 6.57 -0.88
CA ASN A 183 -0.36 6.03 0.23
C ASN A 183 0.30 7.18 0.99
N PHE A 184 -0.24 7.52 2.17
CA PHE A 184 0.31 8.60 3.01
C PHE A 184 0.28 8.21 4.49
N PRO A 185 1.42 8.33 5.23
CA PRO A 185 2.74 8.80 4.77
C PRO A 185 3.28 7.97 3.61
N HIS A 186 3.92 8.63 2.66
CA HIS A 186 4.18 8.09 1.33
C HIS A 186 5.45 7.23 1.24
N ASN A 187 5.36 6.08 0.59
CA ASN A 187 6.51 5.29 0.18
C ASN A 187 6.74 5.50 -1.34
N PRO A 188 7.90 6.05 -1.78
CA PRO A 188 9.19 6.14 -1.06
C PRO A 188 9.55 7.51 -0.48
N THR A 189 8.73 8.55 -0.61
CA THR A 189 9.17 9.94 -0.38
C THR A 189 9.02 10.41 1.06
N CYS A 190 8.38 9.62 1.94
CA CYS A 190 8.00 10.00 3.31
C CYS A 190 7.05 11.20 3.41
N ALA A 191 6.56 11.72 2.29
CA ALA A 191 5.68 12.87 2.26
C ALA A 191 4.35 12.61 2.97
N THR A 192 3.79 13.66 3.53
CA THR A 192 2.53 13.64 4.27
C THR A 192 1.50 14.56 3.65
N VAL A 193 0.25 14.43 4.08
CA VAL A 193 -0.88 15.26 3.62
C VAL A 193 -1.64 15.81 4.82
N LYS A 194 -2.39 16.88 4.62
CA LYS A 194 -3.29 17.46 5.62
C LYS A 194 -4.60 16.65 5.71
N PRO A 195 -5.35 16.76 6.81
CA PRO A 195 -6.67 16.10 6.92
C PRO A 195 -7.63 16.45 5.77
N GLU A 196 -7.60 17.70 5.32
CA GLU A 196 -8.45 18.23 4.25
C GLU A 196 -8.22 17.53 2.90
N PHE A 197 -7.05 16.95 2.71
CA PHE A 197 -6.71 16.19 1.51
C PHE A 197 -7.72 15.05 1.27
N TYR A 198 -8.02 14.25 2.29
CA TYR A 198 -8.96 13.14 2.14
C TYR A 198 -10.39 13.61 1.92
N THR A 199 -10.82 14.70 2.56
CA THR A 199 -12.12 15.32 2.28
C THR A 199 -12.25 15.69 0.81
N ARG A 200 -11.27 16.41 0.29
CA ARG A 200 -11.20 16.83 -1.12
C ARG A 200 -11.15 15.63 -2.08
N LEU A 201 -10.38 14.58 -1.73
CA LEU A 201 -10.28 13.35 -2.54
C LEU A 201 -11.60 12.58 -2.59
N VAL A 202 -12.30 12.47 -1.46
CA VAL A 202 -13.61 11.80 -1.38
C VAL A 202 -14.68 12.57 -2.18
N GLU A 203 -14.69 13.90 -2.11
CA GLU A 203 -15.59 14.73 -2.91
C GLU A 203 -15.33 14.55 -4.42
N MET A 204 -14.06 14.56 -4.82
CA MET A 204 -13.66 14.27 -6.19
C MET A 204 -14.09 12.86 -6.62
N ALA A 205 -13.87 11.85 -5.78
CA ALA A 205 -14.26 10.47 -6.06
C ALA A 205 -15.77 10.32 -6.27
N LYS A 206 -16.58 11.01 -5.48
CA LYS A 206 -18.05 11.04 -5.65
C LYS A 206 -18.46 11.69 -6.96
N ARG A 207 -17.83 12.81 -7.34
CA ARG A 207 -18.11 13.55 -8.58
C ARG A 207 -17.72 12.76 -9.81
N GLU A 208 -16.48 12.21 -9.82
CA GLU A 208 -15.91 11.50 -10.96
C GLU A 208 -16.25 10.00 -10.98
N ARG A 209 -16.80 9.45 -9.88
CA ARG A 209 -17.26 8.06 -9.72
C ARG A 209 -16.14 7.03 -9.78
N PHE A 210 -15.03 7.28 -9.10
CA PHE A 210 -13.96 6.29 -8.89
C PHE A 210 -13.91 5.81 -7.44
N TYR A 211 -13.29 4.64 -7.23
CA TYR A 211 -13.00 4.10 -5.91
C TYR A 211 -11.61 4.54 -5.44
N ILE A 212 -11.48 4.83 -4.15
CA ILE A 212 -10.19 5.15 -3.53
C ILE A 212 -9.68 3.91 -2.80
N ILE A 213 -8.41 3.56 -3.02
CA ILE A 213 -7.68 2.59 -2.22
C ILE A 213 -6.61 3.36 -1.46
N SER A 214 -6.73 3.39 -0.13
CA SER A 214 -5.80 4.10 0.75
C SER A 214 -4.92 3.10 1.50
N ASP A 215 -3.62 3.10 1.21
CA ASP A 215 -2.61 2.33 1.96
C ASP A 215 -2.00 3.22 3.04
N ILE A 216 -2.14 2.82 4.29
CA ILE A 216 -1.66 3.56 5.47
C ILE A 216 -0.63 2.78 6.29
N ALA A 217 0.24 2.02 5.61
CA ALA A 217 1.23 1.17 6.26
C ALA A 217 2.12 1.91 7.27
N TYR A 218 2.33 3.21 7.09
CA TYR A 218 3.18 4.05 7.94
C TYR A 218 2.40 4.97 8.89
N ALA A 219 1.11 4.71 9.11
CA ALA A 219 0.24 5.56 9.91
C ALA A 219 0.71 5.79 11.36
N ASP A 220 1.45 4.85 11.93
CA ASP A 220 1.97 4.90 13.30
C ASP A 220 3.47 5.26 13.39
N ILE A 221 4.12 5.48 12.23
CA ILE A 221 5.55 5.88 12.16
C ILE A 221 5.61 7.35 11.71
N THR A 222 5.34 8.25 12.66
CA THR A 222 5.29 9.69 12.44
C THR A 222 6.12 10.43 13.47
N PHE A 223 6.59 11.63 13.14
CA PHE A 223 7.47 12.45 13.97
C PHE A 223 6.82 13.82 14.19
N ASP A 224 7.40 14.61 15.10
CA ASP A 224 7.07 16.02 15.35
C ASP A 224 5.58 16.31 15.61
N GLY A 225 4.88 15.34 16.20
CA GLY A 225 3.46 15.48 16.53
C GLY A 225 2.50 15.36 15.34
N TYR A 226 3.00 15.06 14.15
CA TYR A 226 2.12 14.79 13.00
C TYR A 226 1.21 13.59 13.29
N LYS A 227 -0.06 13.74 12.96
CA LYS A 227 -1.05 12.65 13.05
C LYS A 227 -1.51 12.33 11.64
N THR A 228 -1.24 11.11 11.20
CA THR A 228 -1.73 10.62 9.91
C THR A 228 -3.24 10.73 9.85
N PRO A 229 -3.82 11.43 8.87
CA PRO A 229 -5.26 11.47 8.69
C PRO A 229 -5.81 10.13 8.18
N SER A 230 -7.09 9.88 8.44
CA SER A 230 -7.83 8.75 7.87
C SER A 230 -8.70 9.21 6.71
N ILE A 231 -8.99 8.29 5.79
CA ILE A 231 -9.98 8.52 4.73
C ILE A 231 -11.43 8.43 5.26
N PHE A 232 -11.62 7.90 6.47
CA PHE A 232 -12.91 7.78 7.15
C PHE A 232 -13.20 8.99 8.03
#